data_46f485089b03b19ba2fed208620f6c6d
#
_entry.id   46f485089b03b19ba2fed208620f6c6d
#
_cell.length_a   1.000
_cell.length_b   1.000
_cell.length_c   1.000
_cell.angle_alpha   90.00
_cell.angle_beta   90.00
_cell.angle_gamma   90.00
#
_symmetry.space_group_name_H-M   'P 1'
#
loop_
_entity.id
_entity.type
_entity.pdbx_description
1 polymer ?
#
loop_
_entity_poly.entity_id
_entity_poly.type
_entity_poly.pdbx_seq_one_letter_code
_entity_poly.pdbx_strand_id
1 'polypeptide(L)'
;MKCPRCKSENREGLCFCEECGSRLELECPHCKARIPVGKKFCGYCGSDLSGSDAPYPAPIALTQDERERPGAEIVDSVTGEGERKFVTILFSDLSGYTSMTERLDPEEVKEIMSRIFGETAQIIARYEGYIDKFIGDAVMAIFGVPKAHEDDPIRAIKAAIEIHELIAGLSPQYEERIGQPLSMHSGI
;
A
#
# COMPACT_ATOMS: atom_id res chain seq x y z
N MET A 1 -7.96 11.82 17.15
CA MET A 1 -6.59 12.42 17.13
C MET A 1 -6.67 13.93 17.06
N LYS A 2 -5.68 14.68 17.62
CA LYS A 2 -5.69 16.15 17.57
C LYS A 2 -4.95 16.64 16.32
N CYS A 3 -5.56 17.60 15.62
CA CYS A 3 -4.94 18.25 14.46
C CYS A 3 -3.69 19.06 14.90
N PRO A 4 -2.52 18.90 14.28
CA PRO A 4 -1.31 19.64 14.65
C PRO A 4 -1.44 21.14 14.34
N ARG A 5 -2.29 21.52 13.37
CA ARG A 5 -2.45 22.91 12.91
C ARG A 5 -3.48 23.70 13.74
N CYS A 6 -4.74 23.20 13.82
CA CYS A 6 -5.83 23.94 14.48
C CYS A 6 -6.19 23.41 15.87
N LYS A 7 -5.56 22.30 16.32
CA LYS A 7 -5.78 21.64 17.61
C LYS A 7 -7.17 21.03 17.81
N SER A 8 -8.06 21.06 16.81
CA SER A 8 -9.36 20.38 16.85
C SER A 8 -9.21 18.88 17.02
N GLU A 9 -10.16 18.27 17.72
CA GLU A 9 -10.25 16.80 17.85
C GLU A 9 -10.89 16.23 16.58
N ASN A 10 -10.24 15.22 16.01
CA ASN A 10 -10.71 14.52 14.82
C ASN A 10 -10.84 13.02 15.14
N ARG A 11 -11.71 12.33 14.44
CA ARG A 11 -11.86 10.87 14.52
C ARG A 11 -10.55 10.19 14.09
N GLU A 12 -10.30 9.01 14.65
CA GLU A 12 -9.14 8.22 14.25
C GLU A 12 -9.33 7.68 12.83
N GLY A 13 -8.24 7.65 12.05
CA GLY A 13 -8.25 7.15 10.68
C GLY A 13 -8.61 8.17 9.60
N LEU A 14 -8.77 9.46 9.96
CA LEU A 14 -8.98 10.52 8.98
C LEU A 14 -7.66 11.01 8.38
N CYS A 15 -7.60 11.10 7.06
CA CYS A 15 -6.44 11.63 6.34
C CYS A 15 -6.33 13.17 6.42
N PHE A 16 -7.46 13.85 6.64
CA PHE A 16 -7.55 15.31 6.69
C PHE A 16 -8.38 15.78 7.89
N CYS A 17 -8.03 16.93 8.43
CA CYS A 17 -8.76 17.57 9.51
C CYS A 17 -10.12 18.08 9.02
N GLU A 18 -11.20 17.72 9.72
CA GLU A 18 -12.58 18.12 9.38
C GLU A 18 -12.78 19.65 9.51
N GLU A 19 -11.98 20.34 10.36
CA GLU A 19 -12.12 21.77 10.62
C GLU A 19 -11.27 22.66 9.72
N CYS A 20 -10.01 22.27 9.45
CA CYS A 20 -9.07 23.16 8.73
C CYS A 20 -8.48 22.54 7.46
N GLY A 21 -8.89 21.33 7.07
CA GLY A 21 -8.44 20.64 5.89
C GLY A 21 -6.97 20.20 5.92
N SER A 22 -6.24 20.41 7.02
CA SER A 22 -4.84 19.97 7.10
C SER A 22 -4.73 18.46 7.08
N ARG A 23 -3.72 17.95 6.41
CA ARG A 23 -3.42 16.51 6.36
C ARG A 23 -3.05 16.01 7.76
N LEU A 24 -3.61 14.89 8.17
CA LEU A 24 -3.39 14.25 9.47
C LEU A 24 -2.46 13.03 9.38
N GLU A 25 -2.20 12.55 8.17
CA GLU A 25 -1.33 11.41 7.89
C GLU A 25 -0.23 11.78 6.91
N LEU A 26 0.95 11.18 7.09
CA LEU A 26 2.10 11.26 6.19
C LEU A 26 2.39 9.89 5.61
N GLU A 27 3.01 9.85 4.44
CA GLU A 27 3.57 8.62 3.89
C GLU A 27 5.02 8.46 4.35
N CYS A 28 5.35 7.28 4.86
CA CYS A 28 6.73 6.94 5.18
C CYS A 28 7.58 6.98 3.91
N PRO A 29 8.70 7.72 3.86
CA PRO A 29 9.54 7.78 2.67
C PRO A 29 10.19 6.44 2.33
N HIS A 30 10.34 5.56 3.33
CA HIS A 30 11.00 4.27 3.17
C HIS A 30 10.03 3.15 2.77
N CYS A 31 8.91 2.97 3.50
CA CYS A 31 7.98 1.85 3.27
C CYS A 31 6.61 2.29 2.72
N LYS A 32 6.40 3.58 2.46
CA LYS A 32 5.14 4.17 1.95
C LYS A 32 3.91 3.97 2.84
N ALA A 33 4.07 3.40 4.03
CA ALA A 33 2.97 3.24 4.98
C ALA A 33 2.43 4.61 5.42
N ARG A 34 1.11 4.71 5.61
CA ARG A 34 0.47 5.91 6.14
C ARG A 34 0.67 5.97 7.65
N ILE A 35 1.15 7.09 8.12
CA ILE A 35 1.47 7.35 9.53
C ILE A 35 0.85 8.66 9.98
N PRO A 36 0.34 8.73 11.21
CA PRO A 36 -0.11 9.99 11.77
C PRO A 36 1.03 11.01 11.82
N VAL A 37 0.74 12.27 11.46
CA VAL A 37 1.71 13.37 11.57
C VAL A 37 2.22 13.52 13.00
N GLY A 38 3.49 13.95 13.15
CA GLY A 38 4.12 14.17 14.45
C GLY A 38 4.75 12.94 15.10
N LYS A 39 4.86 11.81 14.40
CA LYS A 39 5.64 10.66 14.85
C LYS A 39 7.10 10.81 14.42
N LYS A 40 8.03 10.48 15.33
CA LYS A 40 9.48 10.51 15.08
C LYS A 40 9.98 9.30 14.29
N PHE A 41 9.30 8.17 14.42
CA PHE A 41 9.65 6.92 13.76
C PHE A 41 8.43 6.30 13.09
N CYS A 42 8.65 5.65 11.96
CA CYS A 42 7.63 4.87 11.28
C CYS A 42 7.29 3.62 12.11
N GLY A 43 6.01 3.46 12.51
CA GLY A 43 5.57 2.30 13.27
C GLY A 43 5.59 0.98 12.49
N TYR A 44 5.79 1.03 11.17
CA TYR A 44 5.80 -0.15 10.30
C TYR A 44 7.21 -0.64 9.96
N CYS A 45 8.15 0.28 9.67
CA CYS A 45 9.51 -0.09 9.26
C CYS A 45 10.61 0.46 10.17
N GLY A 46 10.26 1.22 11.22
CA GLY A 46 11.22 1.79 12.19
C GLY A 46 12.07 2.95 11.66
N SER A 47 11.92 3.37 10.39
CA SER A 47 12.73 4.47 9.84
C SER A 47 12.44 5.79 10.54
N ASP A 48 13.49 6.59 10.71
CA ASP A 48 13.42 7.92 11.30
C ASP A 48 12.68 8.89 10.36
N LEU A 49 11.72 9.61 10.90
CA LEU A 49 10.88 10.57 10.19
C LEU A 49 11.20 12.01 10.57
N SER A 50 12.18 12.23 11.45
CA SER A 50 12.55 13.55 11.98
C SER A 50 13.08 14.51 10.91
N GLY A 51 13.46 14.00 9.72
CA GLY A 51 13.93 14.79 8.59
C GLY A 51 12.86 15.13 7.54
N SER A 52 11.61 14.73 7.74
CA SER A 52 10.52 14.93 6.77
C SER A 52 9.70 16.20 7.05
N ASP A 53 10.24 17.16 7.78
CA ASP A 53 9.70 18.52 7.86
C ASP A 53 9.97 19.30 6.56
N ALA A 54 9.48 18.78 5.43
CA ALA A 54 9.32 19.61 4.27
C ALA A 54 8.20 20.62 4.58
N PRO A 55 8.47 21.95 4.49
CA PRO A 55 7.41 22.92 4.72
C PRO A 55 6.33 22.70 3.66
N TYR A 56 5.10 22.49 4.14
CA TYR A 56 3.93 22.44 3.29
C TYR A 56 3.89 23.68 2.39
N PRO A 57 3.66 23.54 1.09
CA PRO A 57 3.17 24.68 0.35
C PRO A 57 1.87 25.14 1.01
N ALA A 58 1.84 26.40 1.48
CA ALA A 58 0.63 27.00 1.97
C ALA A 58 -0.46 26.86 0.91
N PRO A 59 -1.74 26.63 1.30
CA PRO A 59 -2.82 26.70 0.32
C PRO A 59 -2.69 28.02 -0.39
N ILE A 60 -2.60 27.98 -1.72
CA ILE A 60 -2.55 29.16 -2.56
C ILE A 60 -3.84 29.92 -2.27
N ALA A 61 -3.74 30.97 -1.46
CA ALA A 61 -4.79 31.97 -1.35
C ALA A 61 -4.84 32.65 -2.73
N LEU A 62 -5.83 32.30 -3.52
CA LEU A 62 -6.12 32.99 -4.77
C LEU A 62 -6.41 34.45 -4.41
N THR A 63 -5.43 35.33 -4.57
CA THR A 63 -5.62 36.78 -4.51
C THR A 63 -6.52 37.13 -5.69
N GLN A 64 -7.45 38.07 -5.44
CA GLN A 64 -8.48 38.46 -6.40
C GLN A 64 -7.94 39.15 -7.66
N ASP A 65 -6.62 39.24 -7.81
CA ASP A 65 -5.94 39.98 -8.87
C ASP A 65 -5.49 39.12 -10.08
N GLU A 66 -5.73 37.81 -10.05
CA GLU A 66 -5.37 36.93 -11.18
C GLU A 66 -6.53 36.58 -12.13
N ARG A 67 -7.64 37.30 -12.06
CA ARG A 67 -8.81 37.09 -12.93
C ARG A 67 -8.73 37.74 -14.31
N GLU A 68 -7.66 38.49 -14.61
CA GLU A 68 -7.54 39.24 -15.87
C GLU A 68 -6.24 38.93 -16.64
N ARG A 69 -5.94 37.64 -16.89
CA ARG A 69 -4.99 37.28 -17.93
C ARG A 69 -5.68 36.45 -19.01
N PRO A 70 -5.93 36.99 -20.20
CA PRO A 70 -6.42 36.20 -21.32
C PRO A 70 -5.25 35.38 -21.88
N GLY A 71 -5.38 34.03 -21.86
CA GLY A 71 -4.50 33.14 -22.61
C GLY A 71 -3.75 32.06 -21.86
N ALA A 72 -4.12 31.72 -20.62
CA ALA A 72 -3.68 30.48 -20.02
C ALA A 72 -4.71 29.39 -20.37
N GLU A 73 -4.29 28.41 -21.16
CA GLU A 73 -5.06 27.18 -21.31
C GLU A 73 -5.29 26.60 -19.91
N ILE A 74 -6.53 26.64 -19.47
CA ILE A 74 -6.98 25.98 -18.25
C ILE A 74 -6.81 24.49 -18.52
N VAL A 75 -5.74 23.91 -17.96
CA VAL A 75 -5.68 22.47 -17.80
C VAL A 75 -6.83 22.12 -16.88
N ASP A 76 -7.85 21.54 -17.46
CA ASP A 76 -9.13 21.15 -16.88
C ASP A 76 -8.85 20.20 -15.71
N SER A 77 -8.73 20.78 -14.51
CA SER A 77 -8.45 20.05 -13.29
C SER A 77 -9.76 19.81 -12.55
N VAL A 78 -10.21 18.58 -12.64
CA VAL A 78 -11.06 17.93 -11.64
C VAL A 78 -12.54 18.35 -11.67
N THR A 79 -13.22 18.07 -12.76
CA THR A 79 -14.56 17.53 -12.64
C THR A 79 -14.40 16.06 -12.25
N GLY A 80 -14.83 15.68 -11.05
CA GLY A 80 -14.73 14.29 -10.55
C GLY A 80 -15.67 13.33 -11.29
N GLU A 81 -15.51 13.20 -12.59
CA GLU A 81 -16.03 12.08 -13.35
C GLU A 81 -15.06 10.92 -13.09
N GLY A 82 -15.49 9.98 -12.25
CA GLY A 82 -14.71 8.78 -11.96
C GLY A 82 -14.40 8.05 -13.26
N GLU A 83 -13.13 8.09 -13.68
CA GLU A 83 -12.68 7.35 -14.85
C GLU A 83 -12.81 5.85 -14.56
N ARG A 84 -13.56 5.12 -15.38
CA ARG A 84 -13.63 3.67 -15.31
C ARG A 84 -12.49 3.08 -16.11
N LYS A 85 -11.64 2.32 -15.44
CA LYS A 85 -10.52 1.59 -16.07
C LYS A 85 -10.77 0.09 -16.01
N PHE A 86 -10.40 -0.60 -17.07
CA PHE A 86 -10.27 -2.06 -17.02
C PHE A 86 -8.95 -2.38 -16.33
N VAL A 87 -9.02 -3.25 -15.34
CA VAL A 87 -7.86 -3.68 -14.57
C VAL A 87 -7.86 -5.20 -14.46
N THR A 88 -6.70 -5.78 -14.28
CA THR A 88 -6.55 -7.19 -13.90
C THR A 88 -6.30 -7.26 -12.41
N ILE A 89 -7.04 -8.10 -11.71
CA ILE A 89 -6.91 -8.28 -10.26
C ILE A 89 -6.36 -9.66 -10.00
N LEU A 90 -5.29 -9.72 -9.22
CA LEU A 90 -4.69 -10.96 -8.71
C LEU A 90 -5.02 -11.09 -7.23
N PHE A 91 -5.65 -12.21 -6.87
CA PHE A 91 -5.77 -12.68 -5.50
C PHE A 91 -4.84 -13.86 -5.30
N SER A 92 -4.05 -13.83 -4.23
CA SER A 92 -3.19 -14.97 -3.85
C SER A 92 -3.31 -15.21 -2.35
N ASP A 93 -3.65 -16.45 -1.97
CA ASP A 93 -3.93 -16.89 -0.62
C ASP A 93 -2.93 -17.97 -0.20
N LEU A 94 -2.44 -17.91 1.04
CA LEU A 94 -1.43 -18.81 1.57
C LEU A 94 -2.08 -20.02 2.25
N SER A 95 -1.98 -21.19 1.66
CA SER A 95 -2.36 -22.43 2.32
C SER A 95 -1.31 -22.85 3.36
N GLY A 96 -1.79 -23.30 4.51
CA GLY A 96 -0.94 -23.65 5.65
C GLY A 96 -0.88 -22.60 6.75
N TYR A 97 -1.44 -21.41 6.53
CA TYR A 97 -1.45 -20.32 7.51
C TYR A 97 -2.12 -20.72 8.84
N THR A 98 -3.29 -21.36 8.79
CA THR A 98 -3.99 -21.84 10.00
C THR A 98 -3.11 -22.77 10.83
N SER A 99 -2.51 -23.77 10.19
CA SER A 99 -1.60 -24.69 10.90
C SER A 99 -0.34 -23.99 11.43
N MET A 100 0.15 -22.98 10.71
CA MET A 100 1.25 -22.14 11.16
C MET A 100 0.88 -21.41 12.46
N THR A 101 -0.30 -20.77 12.53
CA THR A 101 -0.77 -20.04 13.71
C THR A 101 -1.11 -20.94 14.89
N GLU A 102 -1.45 -22.21 14.66
CA GLU A 102 -1.73 -23.18 15.71
C GLU A 102 -0.47 -23.79 16.33
N ARG A 103 0.66 -23.80 15.61
CA ARG A 103 1.87 -24.53 15.99
C ARG A 103 3.07 -23.66 16.33
N LEU A 104 3.12 -22.45 15.80
CA LEU A 104 4.22 -21.50 16.01
C LEU A 104 3.81 -20.37 16.93
N ASP A 105 4.80 -19.76 17.58
CA ASP A 105 4.57 -18.57 18.37
C ASP A 105 4.18 -17.38 17.49
N PRO A 106 3.35 -16.43 18.00
CA PRO A 106 2.88 -15.27 17.21
C PRO A 106 4.01 -14.44 16.61
N GLU A 107 5.16 -14.32 17.28
CA GLU A 107 6.34 -13.61 16.81
C GLU A 107 6.95 -14.30 15.58
N GLU A 108 7.04 -15.63 15.61
CA GLU A 108 7.55 -16.42 14.50
C GLU A 108 6.61 -16.35 13.29
N VAL A 109 5.30 -16.48 13.50
CA VAL A 109 4.29 -16.31 12.45
C VAL A 109 4.44 -14.94 11.80
N LYS A 110 4.58 -13.89 12.59
CA LYS A 110 4.77 -12.53 12.11
C LYS A 110 6.03 -12.37 11.26
N GLU A 111 7.14 -12.98 11.67
CA GLU A 111 8.41 -12.92 10.95
C GLU A 111 8.30 -13.62 9.58
N ILE A 112 7.73 -14.84 9.57
CA ILE A 112 7.51 -15.62 8.35
C ILE A 112 6.59 -14.86 7.38
N MET A 113 5.46 -14.35 7.87
CA MET A 113 4.51 -13.59 7.05
C MET A 113 5.10 -12.29 6.52
N SER A 114 5.87 -11.58 7.34
CA SER A 114 6.57 -10.35 6.92
C SER A 114 7.54 -10.62 5.78
N ARG A 115 8.27 -11.74 5.83
CA ARG A 115 9.17 -12.15 4.77
C ARG A 115 8.39 -12.50 3.49
N ILE A 116 7.38 -13.36 3.59
CA ILE A 116 6.54 -13.76 2.46
C ILE A 116 5.91 -12.55 1.78
N PHE A 117 5.29 -11.66 2.56
CA PHE A 117 4.66 -10.46 2.02
C PHE A 117 5.65 -9.47 1.42
N GLY A 118 6.83 -9.32 2.04
CA GLY A 118 7.89 -8.46 1.52
C GLY A 118 8.41 -8.93 0.16
N GLU A 119 8.68 -10.22 0.01
CA GLU A 119 9.14 -10.80 -1.26
C GLU A 119 8.02 -10.80 -2.31
N THR A 120 6.78 -11.13 -1.92
CA THR A 120 5.60 -11.04 -2.80
C THR A 120 5.40 -9.61 -3.32
N ALA A 121 5.56 -8.60 -2.46
CA ALA A 121 5.45 -7.20 -2.87
C ALA A 121 6.50 -6.81 -3.92
N GLN A 122 7.72 -7.30 -3.77
CA GLN A 122 8.78 -7.05 -4.76
C GLN A 122 8.49 -7.73 -6.10
N ILE A 123 7.94 -8.95 -6.09
CA ILE A 123 7.52 -9.66 -7.30
C ILE A 123 6.44 -8.86 -8.02
N ILE A 124 5.36 -8.50 -7.32
CA ILE A 124 4.25 -7.72 -7.89
C ILE A 124 4.75 -6.40 -8.50
N ALA A 125 5.63 -5.68 -7.78
CA ALA A 125 6.21 -4.42 -8.26
C ALA A 125 7.07 -4.60 -9.51
N ARG A 126 7.82 -5.70 -9.65
CA ARG A 126 8.61 -6.00 -10.88
C ARG A 126 7.75 -6.14 -12.12
N TYR A 127 6.53 -6.64 -11.96
CA TYR A 127 5.55 -6.75 -13.04
C TYR A 127 4.64 -5.52 -13.16
N GLU A 128 5.03 -4.41 -12.51
CA GLU A 128 4.29 -3.14 -12.51
C GLU A 128 2.85 -3.28 -11.95
N GLY A 129 2.63 -4.25 -11.07
CA GLY A 129 1.42 -4.39 -10.29
C GLY A 129 1.44 -3.51 -9.05
N TYR A 130 0.27 -3.18 -8.55
CA TYR A 130 0.06 -2.41 -7.34
C TYR A 130 -0.65 -3.28 -6.30
N ILE A 131 -0.10 -3.37 -5.08
CA ILE A 131 -0.79 -4.04 -3.97
C ILE A 131 -1.87 -3.11 -3.43
N ASP A 132 -3.11 -3.55 -3.51
CA ASP A 132 -4.24 -2.82 -2.93
C ASP A 132 -4.28 -3.05 -1.42
N LYS A 133 -4.24 -4.30 -0.99
CA LYS A 133 -4.24 -4.66 0.43
C LYS A 133 -3.77 -6.09 0.69
N PHE A 134 -3.42 -6.35 1.95
CA PHE A 134 -3.33 -7.69 2.51
C PHE A 134 -4.61 -7.99 3.31
N ILE A 135 -5.15 -9.20 3.17
CA ILE A 135 -6.39 -9.65 3.82
C ILE A 135 -6.06 -10.93 4.58
N GLY A 136 -5.64 -10.79 5.85
CA GLY A 136 -5.12 -11.92 6.61
C GLY A 136 -3.82 -12.44 6.01
N ASP A 137 -3.86 -13.65 5.48
CA ASP A 137 -2.77 -14.34 4.78
C ASP A 137 -2.84 -14.22 3.24
N ALA A 138 -3.85 -13.52 2.74
CA ALA A 138 -4.02 -13.26 1.31
C ALA A 138 -3.49 -11.89 0.89
N VAL A 139 -3.07 -11.79 -0.37
CA VAL A 139 -2.71 -10.53 -1.04
C VAL A 139 -3.67 -10.25 -2.20
N MET A 140 -4.09 -9.01 -2.31
CA MET A 140 -4.82 -8.48 -3.46
C MET A 140 -3.94 -7.48 -4.21
N ALA A 141 -3.67 -7.75 -5.47
CA ALA A 141 -2.91 -6.86 -6.34
C ALA A 141 -3.70 -6.49 -7.60
N ILE A 142 -3.43 -5.28 -8.11
CA ILE A 142 -4.10 -4.70 -9.26
C ILE A 142 -3.05 -4.37 -10.32
N PHE A 143 -3.30 -4.78 -11.56
CA PHE A 143 -2.50 -4.43 -12.73
C PHE A 143 -3.36 -3.56 -13.65
N GLY A 144 -2.74 -2.52 -14.24
CA GLY A 144 -3.45 -1.54 -15.06
C GLY A 144 -3.67 -0.19 -14.38
N VAL A 145 -3.13 0.03 -13.18
CA VAL A 145 -3.14 1.32 -12.47
C VAL A 145 -1.76 1.64 -11.92
N PRO A 146 -1.33 2.91 -11.96
CA PRO A 146 -2.00 4.07 -12.59
C PRO A 146 -2.00 4.01 -14.12
N LYS A 147 -1.11 3.20 -14.72
CA LYS A 147 -0.95 3.04 -16.16
C LYS A 147 -1.41 1.65 -16.59
N ALA A 148 -2.29 1.59 -17.57
CA ALA A 148 -2.74 0.35 -18.18
C ALA A 148 -1.79 -0.08 -19.31
N HIS A 149 -1.57 -1.40 -19.41
CA HIS A 149 -0.81 -2.04 -20.50
C HIS A 149 -1.67 -3.12 -21.13
N GLU A 150 -1.49 -3.38 -22.40
CA GLU A 150 -2.23 -4.41 -23.12
C GLU A 150 -1.95 -5.83 -22.56
N ASP A 151 -0.79 -6.00 -21.94
CA ASP A 151 -0.31 -7.26 -21.39
C ASP A 151 -0.52 -7.41 -19.86
N ASP A 152 -1.30 -6.54 -19.22
CA ASP A 152 -1.56 -6.61 -17.78
C ASP A 152 -2.03 -7.99 -17.28
N PRO A 153 -2.92 -8.71 -18.00
CA PRO A 153 -3.28 -10.08 -17.59
C PRO A 153 -2.08 -11.05 -17.62
N ILE A 154 -1.18 -10.90 -18.59
CA ILE A 154 0.03 -11.73 -18.70
C ILE A 154 1.02 -11.38 -17.59
N ARG A 155 1.14 -10.10 -17.23
CA ARG A 155 1.96 -9.63 -16.11
C ARG A 155 1.46 -10.20 -14.79
N ALA A 156 0.14 -10.19 -14.56
CA ALA A 156 -0.47 -10.79 -13.39
C ALA A 156 -0.20 -12.29 -13.29
N ILE A 157 -0.33 -13.04 -14.41
CA ILE A 157 -0.03 -14.47 -14.46
C ILE A 157 1.45 -14.73 -14.14
N LYS A 158 2.37 -13.98 -14.73
CA LYS A 158 3.80 -14.13 -14.46
C LYS A 158 4.14 -13.85 -13.00
N ALA A 159 3.56 -12.79 -12.43
CA ALA A 159 3.70 -12.49 -11.02
C ALA A 159 3.18 -13.64 -10.13
N ALA A 160 2.00 -14.18 -10.45
CA ALA A 160 1.43 -15.32 -9.73
C ALA A 160 2.35 -16.54 -9.79
N ILE A 161 2.88 -16.90 -10.96
CA ILE A 161 3.81 -18.03 -11.11
C ILE A 161 5.05 -17.84 -10.23
N GLU A 162 5.66 -16.67 -10.26
CA GLU A 162 6.85 -16.37 -9.47
C GLU A 162 6.57 -16.37 -7.96
N ILE A 163 5.39 -15.92 -7.52
CA ILE A 163 4.94 -16.03 -6.13
C ILE A 163 4.80 -17.50 -5.72
N HIS A 164 4.23 -18.35 -6.58
CA HIS A 164 4.13 -19.80 -6.32
C HIS A 164 5.51 -20.45 -6.19
N GLU A 165 6.46 -20.09 -7.07
CA GLU A 165 7.85 -20.58 -7.01
C GLU A 165 8.55 -20.12 -5.73
N LEU A 166 8.35 -18.87 -5.31
CA LEU A 166 8.86 -18.35 -4.04
C LEU A 166 8.37 -19.20 -2.87
N ILE A 167 7.04 -19.41 -2.77
CA ILE A 167 6.47 -20.17 -1.66
C ILE A 167 6.91 -21.62 -1.69
N ALA A 168 6.97 -22.25 -2.86
CA ALA A 168 7.49 -23.62 -3.01
C ALA A 168 8.97 -23.73 -2.54
N GLY A 169 9.78 -22.70 -2.80
CA GLY A 169 11.17 -22.61 -2.34
C GLY A 169 11.31 -22.39 -0.83
N LEU A 170 10.36 -21.67 -0.22
CA LEU A 170 10.35 -21.43 1.23
C LEU A 170 9.76 -22.58 2.03
N SER A 171 8.79 -23.31 1.47
CA SER A 171 8.02 -24.35 2.15
C SER A 171 8.88 -25.38 2.90
N PRO A 172 9.95 -25.96 2.32
CA PRO A 172 10.76 -26.98 3.01
C PRO A 172 11.41 -26.49 4.32
N GLN A 173 11.64 -25.17 4.47
CA GLN A 173 12.24 -24.59 5.68
C GLN A 173 11.29 -24.62 6.88
N TYR A 174 10.00 -24.67 6.63
CA TYR A 174 8.95 -24.53 7.64
C TYR A 174 8.08 -25.76 7.78
N GLU A 175 8.09 -26.69 6.79
CA GLU A 175 7.18 -27.83 6.70
C GLU A 175 7.23 -28.74 7.95
N GLU A 176 8.44 -29.04 8.46
CA GLU A 176 8.57 -29.88 9.66
C GLU A 176 7.94 -29.22 10.89
N ARG A 177 8.07 -27.91 11.01
CA ARG A 177 7.57 -27.13 12.15
C ARG A 177 6.07 -26.88 12.06
N ILE A 178 5.56 -26.60 10.88
CA ILE A 178 4.16 -26.35 10.58
C ILE A 178 3.37 -27.66 10.46
N GLY A 179 4.05 -28.77 10.10
CA GLY A 179 3.48 -30.09 9.92
C GLY A 179 2.73 -30.30 8.61
N GLN A 180 2.84 -29.31 7.70
CA GLN A 180 2.35 -29.40 6.32
C GLN A 180 3.11 -28.41 5.45
N PRO A 181 3.17 -28.65 4.13
CA PRO A 181 3.80 -27.72 3.20
C PRO A 181 3.01 -26.41 3.10
N LEU A 182 3.76 -25.31 2.88
CA LEU A 182 3.17 -24.05 2.45
C LEU A 182 2.96 -24.08 0.94
N SER A 183 1.83 -23.60 0.48
CA SER A 183 1.53 -23.40 -0.93
C SER A 183 0.73 -22.14 -1.16
N MET A 184 0.73 -21.62 -2.39
CA MET A 184 -0.05 -20.44 -2.74
C MET A 184 -1.20 -20.85 -3.67
N HIS A 185 -2.37 -20.26 -3.46
CA HIS A 185 -3.52 -20.39 -4.36
C HIS A 185 -3.81 -19.02 -4.96
N SER A 186 -3.85 -18.92 -6.27
CA SER A 186 -4.05 -17.65 -6.95
C SER A 186 -5.24 -17.71 -7.91
N GLY A 187 -5.97 -16.60 -7.98
CA GLY A 187 -7.04 -16.32 -8.94
C GLY A 187 -6.81 -14.98 -9.62
N ILE A 188 -7.12 -14.90 -10.92
CA ILE A 188 -6.98 -13.68 -11.74
C ILE A 188 -8.30 -13.40 -12.44
#